data_bd33de31e1c3bcee474b473af0345f24
#
_entry.id   bd33de31e1c3bcee474b473af0345f24
#
_cell.length_a   1.000
_cell.length_b   1.000
_cell.length_c   1.000
_cell.angle_alpha   90.00
_cell.angle_beta   90.00
_cell.angle_gamma   90.00
#
_symmetry.space_group_name_H-M   'P 1'
#
loop_
_entity.id
_entity.type
_entity.pdbx_description
1 polymer ?
#
loop_
_entity_poly.entity_id
_entity_poly.type
_entity_poly.pdbx_seq_one_letter_code
_entity_poly.pdbx_strand_id
1 'polypeptide(L)'
;VTDEAVGAHSDAAVHGSATTGLRVSGPDEAFLLAEEKLGFRTPIQFCWVLDDDPGLEAIERYAESLSTGLLHRAISRRRFPAARRRWVSSRVQPRIIVGARIDDAEIGAWADNLLRSADLRPAQGLGWRVHTTTTTRGRRVVVLLLSHLIADGEAIMRALVAAADGETTALADPDTARGARALAEDARDSARQIRSAARSVRAVARDARQRRRERREGTAPVVPNRPPSPPPTYDPYRATLAIVDVDRDLWHAQARQYGGTGNTLFTALVCGLVRRSGYPVGDQMRVSVAVSKRGGPEDLRANASGGIWLRVGEPQESPADLDYLRGLSRQAFAEYAKTGTD
;
A
#
# COMPACT_ATOMS: atom_id res chain seq x y z
N VAL A 1 -31.85 -46.61 -0.71
CA VAL A 1 -33.27 -46.27 -0.50
C VAL A 1 -33.33 -44.78 -0.31
N THR A 2 -33.92 -44.18 -1.32
CA THR A 2 -34.55 -42.85 -1.51
C THR A 2 -33.57 -41.65 -1.41
N ASP A 3 -33.17 -41.02 -2.48
CA ASP A 3 -33.86 -40.30 -3.58
C ASP A 3 -34.52 -38.97 -3.12
N GLU A 4 -34.26 -37.94 -3.97
CA GLU A 4 -34.89 -36.64 -4.04
C GLU A 4 -34.42 -35.52 -3.05
N ALA A 5 -33.60 -34.57 -3.54
CA ALA A 5 -34.18 -33.31 -4.05
C ALA A 5 -33.11 -32.50 -4.80
N VAL A 6 -33.27 -32.46 -6.10
CA VAL A 6 -32.69 -31.41 -6.96
C VAL A 6 -33.46 -30.12 -6.65
N GLY A 7 -32.84 -29.21 -5.99
CA GLY A 7 -33.34 -27.86 -5.65
C GLY A 7 -32.60 -26.78 -6.42
N ALA A 8 -33.24 -26.26 -7.43
CA ALA A 8 -33.02 -25.08 -8.23
C ALA A 8 -31.91 -24.12 -7.75
N HIS A 9 -30.83 -24.04 -8.53
CA HIS A 9 -29.96 -22.87 -8.51
C HIS A 9 -30.76 -21.68 -9.06
N SER A 10 -31.20 -20.84 -8.14
CA SER A 10 -31.69 -19.53 -8.44
C SER A 10 -30.50 -18.71 -8.98
N ASP A 11 -30.58 -18.39 -10.27
CA ASP A 11 -29.82 -17.31 -10.90
C ASP A 11 -30.17 -15.97 -10.21
N ALA A 12 -29.63 -15.74 -9.05
CA ALA A 12 -29.56 -14.42 -8.48
C ALA A 12 -28.38 -13.70 -9.17
N ALA A 13 -28.66 -13.07 -10.31
CA ALA A 13 -27.82 -12.03 -10.87
C ALA A 13 -27.59 -11.01 -9.76
N VAL A 14 -26.43 -11.08 -9.11
CA VAL A 14 -25.93 -10.04 -8.22
C VAL A 14 -25.69 -8.82 -9.11
N HIS A 15 -26.71 -8.00 -9.26
CA HIS A 15 -26.57 -6.65 -9.76
C HIS A 15 -25.69 -5.92 -8.75
N GLY A 16 -24.38 -5.94 -9.00
CA GLY A 16 -23.41 -5.16 -8.27
C GLY A 16 -23.85 -3.70 -8.26
N SER A 17 -24.34 -3.23 -7.14
CA SER A 17 -24.61 -1.81 -6.92
C SER A 17 -23.30 -1.06 -7.18
N ALA A 18 -23.18 -0.45 -8.36
CA ALA A 18 -22.03 0.37 -8.72
C ALA A 18 -21.78 1.34 -7.58
N THR A 19 -20.60 1.26 -6.95
CA THR A 19 -20.22 2.08 -5.80
C THR A 19 -20.09 3.54 -6.22
N THR A 20 -21.24 4.21 -6.35
CA THR A 20 -21.31 5.63 -6.60
C THR A 20 -20.76 6.33 -5.37
N GLY A 21 -19.55 6.84 -5.44
CA GLY A 21 -19.08 7.77 -4.42
C GLY A 21 -17.79 7.45 -3.69
N LEU A 22 -17.02 6.44 -4.12
CA LEU A 22 -15.71 6.18 -3.49
C LEU A 22 -14.79 7.40 -3.68
N ARG A 23 -14.48 8.07 -2.57
CA ARG A 23 -13.67 9.29 -2.57
C ARG A 23 -12.20 8.97 -2.36
N VAL A 24 -11.35 9.73 -3.03
CA VAL A 24 -9.92 9.76 -2.75
C VAL A 24 -9.74 10.14 -1.27
N SER A 25 -9.04 9.32 -0.52
CA SER A 25 -8.80 9.51 0.92
C SER A 25 -7.64 10.47 1.18
N GLY A 26 -7.41 10.85 2.44
CA GLY A 26 -6.24 11.66 2.81
C GLY A 26 -4.91 10.99 2.45
N PRO A 27 -4.70 9.70 2.79
CA PRO A 27 -3.52 8.95 2.33
C PRO A 27 -3.36 8.94 0.81
N ASP A 28 -4.43 8.71 0.04
CA ASP A 28 -4.37 8.74 -1.42
C ASP A 28 -3.96 10.13 -1.95
N GLU A 29 -4.52 11.22 -1.37
CA GLU A 29 -4.14 12.59 -1.75
C GLU A 29 -2.67 12.89 -1.44
N ALA A 30 -2.10 12.30 -0.37
CA ALA A 30 -0.68 12.45 -0.05
C ALA A 30 0.21 11.80 -1.13
N PHE A 31 -0.11 10.58 -1.57
CA PHE A 31 0.60 9.94 -2.69
C PHE A 31 0.45 10.75 -3.98
N LEU A 32 -0.75 11.23 -4.27
CA LEU A 32 -1.00 12.03 -5.46
C LEU A 32 -0.22 13.35 -5.46
N LEU A 33 -0.16 14.04 -4.33
CA LEU A 33 0.64 15.26 -4.18
C LEU A 33 2.14 14.99 -4.30
N ALA A 34 2.62 13.89 -3.73
CA ALA A 34 4.01 13.48 -3.85
C ALA A 34 4.38 13.24 -5.32
N GLU A 35 3.50 12.58 -6.08
CA GLU A 35 3.72 12.31 -7.50
C GLU A 35 3.61 13.59 -8.34
N GLU A 36 2.52 14.38 -8.19
CA GLU A 36 2.26 15.56 -9.02
C GLU A 36 3.19 16.75 -8.73
N LYS A 37 3.62 16.92 -7.48
CA LYS A 37 4.38 18.10 -7.04
C LYS A 37 5.86 17.86 -6.79
N LEU A 38 6.21 16.65 -6.36
CA LEU A 38 7.58 16.31 -6.00
C LEU A 38 8.22 15.33 -7.00
N GLY A 39 7.46 14.81 -7.97
CA GLY A 39 7.92 13.77 -8.88
C GLY A 39 8.22 12.44 -8.19
N PHE A 40 7.81 12.30 -6.93
CA PHE A 40 8.09 11.12 -6.12
C PHE A 40 7.05 10.05 -6.38
N ARG A 41 7.44 9.04 -7.13
CA ARG A 41 6.60 7.88 -7.44
C ARG A 41 6.86 6.77 -6.44
N THR A 42 5.82 6.02 -6.11
CA THR A 42 5.84 4.88 -5.20
C THR A 42 5.35 3.62 -5.91
N PRO A 43 6.13 3.07 -6.85
CA PRO A 43 5.76 1.82 -7.49
C PRO A 43 5.90 0.65 -6.51
N ILE A 44 4.95 -0.28 -6.59
CA ILE A 44 4.99 -1.58 -5.92
C ILE A 44 5.21 -2.64 -7.01
N GLN A 45 6.01 -3.64 -6.72
CA GLN A 45 6.32 -4.72 -7.63
C GLN A 45 6.03 -6.07 -6.97
N PHE A 46 5.31 -6.92 -7.69
CA PHE A 46 5.23 -8.35 -7.43
C PHE A 46 5.93 -9.08 -8.57
N CYS A 47 6.76 -10.05 -8.22
CA CYS A 47 7.46 -10.89 -9.19
C CYS A 47 7.18 -12.36 -8.85
N TRP A 48 6.60 -13.08 -9.78
CA TRP A 48 6.39 -14.52 -9.67
C TRP A 48 7.26 -15.24 -10.68
N VAL A 49 7.89 -16.29 -10.24
CA VAL A 49 8.64 -17.24 -11.06
C VAL A 49 7.89 -18.56 -11.01
N LEU A 50 7.34 -18.97 -12.12
CA LEU A 50 6.52 -20.16 -12.26
C LEU A 50 7.36 -21.24 -12.92
N ASP A 51 7.48 -22.39 -12.25
CA ASP A 51 8.26 -23.52 -12.78
C ASP A 51 7.57 -24.11 -14.02
N ASP A 52 6.25 -24.18 -14.01
CA ASP A 52 5.45 -24.53 -15.18
C ASP A 52 4.94 -23.25 -15.87
N ASP A 53 5.10 -23.17 -17.19
CA ASP A 53 4.61 -22.05 -17.98
C ASP A 53 3.11 -22.23 -18.29
N PRO A 54 2.22 -21.41 -17.69
CA PRO A 54 0.79 -21.49 -17.95
C PRO A 54 0.39 -20.98 -19.35
N GLY A 55 1.36 -20.46 -20.11
CA GLY A 55 1.14 -19.82 -21.40
C GLY A 55 0.71 -18.35 -21.28
N LEU A 56 0.96 -17.60 -22.35
CA LEU A 56 0.63 -16.17 -22.40
C LEU A 56 -0.87 -15.90 -22.26
N GLU A 57 -1.69 -16.74 -22.87
CA GLU A 57 -3.15 -16.63 -22.84
C GLU A 57 -3.74 -16.70 -21.41
N ALA A 58 -3.15 -17.52 -20.53
CA ALA A 58 -3.58 -17.58 -19.13
C ALA A 58 -3.25 -16.27 -18.39
N ILE A 59 -2.09 -15.67 -18.68
CA ILE A 59 -1.69 -14.38 -18.11
C ILE A 59 -2.59 -13.26 -18.63
N GLU A 60 -2.97 -13.29 -19.90
CA GLU A 60 -3.89 -12.34 -20.53
C GLU A 60 -5.26 -12.40 -19.89
N ARG A 61 -5.84 -13.60 -19.74
CA ARG A 61 -7.12 -13.78 -19.05
C ARG A 61 -7.10 -13.27 -17.61
N TYR A 62 -6.01 -13.53 -16.88
CA TYR A 62 -5.86 -13.02 -15.51
C TYR A 62 -5.74 -11.50 -15.47
N ALA A 63 -4.99 -10.88 -16.39
CA ALA A 63 -4.90 -9.43 -16.49
C ALA A 63 -6.24 -8.79 -16.90
N GLU A 64 -7.01 -9.46 -17.74
CA GLU A 64 -8.37 -9.07 -18.09
C GLU A 64 -9.28 -9.06 -16.86
N SER A 65 -9.21 -10.12 -16.04
CA SER A 65 -9.93 -10.20 -14.77
C SER A 65 -9.53 -9.05 -13.82
N LEU A 66 -8.25 -8.73 -13.70
CA LEU A 66 -7.79 -7.56 -12.94
C LEU A 66 -8.36 -6.24 -13.47
N SER A 67 -8.62 -6.15 -14.78
CA SER A 67 -9.19 -4.95 -15.41
C SER A 67 -10.67 -4.72 -15.08
N THR A 68 -11.36 -5.72 -14.57
CA THR A 68 -12.74 -5.59 -14.10
C THR A 68 -12.85 -5.30 -12.61
N GLY A 69 -11.71 -5.29 -11.91
CA GLY A 69 -11.62 -5.15 -10.45
C GLY A 69 -11.18 -3.78 -9.97
N LEU A 70 -10.95 -3.72 -8.65
CA LEU A 70 -10.61 -2.48 -7.92
C LEU A 70 -9.27 -1.85 -8.31
N LEU A 71 -8.35 -2.60 -8.89
CA LEU A 71 -7.07 -2.01 -9.36
C LEU A 71 -7.25 -1.16 -10.62
N HIS A 72 -8.31 -1.39 -11.39
CA HIS A 72 -8.58 -0.68 -12.64
C HIS A 72 -9.30 0.65 -12.41
N ARG A 73 -8.61 1.56 -11.71
CA ARG A 73 -9.16 2.84 -11.30
C ARG A 73 -8.41 4.05 -11.85
N ALA A 74 -9.15 5.14 -12.01
CA ALA A 74 -8.67 6.47 -12.37
C ALA A 74 -9.24 7.51 -11.40
N ILE A 75 -8.69 8.72 -11.45
CA ILE A 75 -9.15 9.83 -10.60
C ILE A 75 -9.97 10.81 -11.44
N SER A 76 -11.22 11.06 -11.02
CA SER A 76 -12.06 12.08 -11.66
C SER A 76 -11.56 13.50 -11.39
N ARG A 77 -11.85 14.42 -12.32
CA ARG A 77 -11.57 15.85 -12.11
C ARG A 77 -12.45 16.41 -11.00
N ARG A 78 -11.91 17.34 -10.21
CA ARG A 78 -12.67 18.11 -9.22
C ARG A 78 -13.64 19.05 -9.94
N ARG A 79 -14.85 19.18 -9.41
CA ARG A 79 -15.85 20.17 -9.88
C ARG A 79 -15.99 21.35 -8.92
N PHE A 80 -15.75 21.10 -7.62
CA PHE A 80 -15.70 22.13 -6.59
C PHE A 80 -14.30 22.19 -5.98
N PRO A 81 -13.76 23.37 -5.69
CA PRO A 81 -12.38 23.55 -5.26
C PRO A 81 -11.99 22.72 -4.02
N ALA A 82 -12.87 22.61 -3.04
CA ALA A 82 -12.60 21.90 -1.80
C ALA A 82 -13.15 20.46 -1.78
N ALA A 83 -13.89 20.00 -2.81
CA ALA A 83 -14.37 18.63 -2.86
C ALA A 83 -13.21 17.66 -3.10
N ARG A 84 -13.25 16.50 -2.44
CA ARG A 84 -12.32 15.41 -2.73
C ARG A 84 -12.61 14.82 -4.11
N ARG A 85 -11.58 14.42 -4.80
CA ARG A 85 -11.68 13.67 -6.05
C ARG A 85 -12.39 12.34 -5.81
N ARG A 86 -12.86 11.70 -6.88
CA ARG A 86 -13.52 10.38 -6.82
C ARG A 86 -12.67 9.37 -7.55
N TRP A 87 -12.69 8.15 -7.05
CA TRP A 87 -12.26 7.00 -7.80
C TRP A 87 -13.35 6.60 -8.80
N VAL A 88 -12.95 6.35 -10.03
CA VAL A 88 -13.82 5.90 -11.13
C VAL A 88 -13.11 4.76 -11.86
N SER A 89 -13.83 3.97 -12.62
CA SER A 89 -13.23 2.96 -13.49
C SER A 89 -12.29 3.61 -14.49
N SER A 90 -11.16 2.98 -14.76
CA SER A 90 -10.26 3.42 -15.82
C SER A 90 -10.83 3.04 -17.19
N ARG A 91 -10.55 3.86 -18.20
CA ARG A 91 -10.79 3.53 -19.61
C ARG A 91 -9.51 3.12 -20.34
N VAL A 92 -8.39 3.17 -19.64
CA VAL A 92 -7.09 2.81 -20.20
C VAL A 92 -6.87 1.34 -19.96
N GLN A 93 -6.90 0.54 -21.01
CA GLN A 93 -6.61 -0.89 -20.90
C GLN A 93 -5.13 -1.10 -20.61
N PRO A 94 -4.76 -1.80 -19.53
CA PRO A 94 -3.39 -2.13 -19.26
C PRO A 94 -2.88 -3.12 -20.31
N ARG A 95 -1.64 -2.88 -20.77
CA ARG A 95 -1.01 -3.77 -21.74
C ARG A 95 -0.12 -4.77 -21.02
N ILE A 96 -0.16 -6.01 -21.47
CA ILE A 96 0.87 -6.99 -21.14
C ILE A 96 2.06 -6.75 -22.03
N ILE A 97 3.22 -6.65 -21.44
CA ILE A 97 4.48 -6.42 -22.14
C ILE A 97 5.30 -7.70 -22.06
N VAL A 98 5.49 -8.33 -23.19
CA VAL A 98 6.30 -9.54 -23.31
C VAL A 98 7.75 -9.12 -23.55
N GLY A 99 8.63 -9.49 -22.61
CA GLY A 99 10.06 -9.26 -22.72
C GLY A 99 10.79 -10.33 -23.52
N ALA A 100 12.03 -10.02 -23.92
CA ALA A 100 12.93 -11.02 -24.48
C ALA A 100 13.23 -12.11 -23.44
N ARG A 101 13.57 -13.32 -23.93
CA ARG A 101 14.00 -14.44 -23.07
C ARG A 101 15.26 -14.06 -22.30
N ILE A 102 15.33 -14.41 -21.02
CA ILE A 102 16.45 -14.08 -20.12
C ILE A 102 17.03 -15.34 -19.48
N ASP A 103 18.22 -15.23 -18.91
CA ASP A 103 18.75 -16.28 -18.04
C ASP A 103 18.11 -16.21 -16.64
N ASP A 104 18.04 -17.32 -15.95
CA ASP A 104 17.51 -17.39 -14.58
C ASP A 104 18.28 -16.49 -13.62
N ALA A 105 19.58 -16.33 -13.81
CA ALA A 105 20.41 -15.45 -13.01
C ALA A 105 20.09 -13.95 -13.25
N GLU A 106 19.44 -13.62 -14.35
CA GLU A 106 19.09 -12.25 -14.72
C GLU A 106 17.72 -11.80 -14.21
N ILE A 107 16.91 -12.70 -13.63
CA ILE A 107 15.54 -12.39 -13.16
C ILE A 107 15.53 -11.15 -12.24
N GLY A 108 16.42 -11.13 -11.24
CA GLY A 108 16.51 -10.02 -10.30
C GLY A 108 16.85 -8.68 -10.98
N ALA A 109 17.83 -8.68 -11.87
CA ALA A 109 18.24 -7.49 -12.62
C ALA A 109 17.14 -7.02 -13.58
N TRP A 110 16.45 -7.95 -14.24
CA TRP A 110 15.33 -7.66 -15.12
C TRP A 110 14.15 -7.01 -14.33
N ALA A 111 13.79 -7.60 -13.21
CA ALA A 111 12.74 -7.06 -12.34
C ALA A 111 13.11 -5.66 -11.80
N ASP A 112 14.34 -5.46 -11.34
CA ASP A 112 14.83 -4.16 -10.87
C ASP A 112 14.78 -3.09 -11.97
N ASN A 113 15.17 -3.44 -13.19
CA ASN A 113 15.11 -2.53 -14.33
C ASN A 113 13.67 -2.11 -14.66
N LEU A 114 12.71 -3.05 -14.59
CA LEU A 114 11.29 -2.76 -14.77
C LEU A 114 10.77 -1.79 -13.70
N LEU A 115 11.17 -1.99 -12.45
CA LEU A 115 10.76 -1.12 -11.34
C LEU A 115 11.30 0.31 -11.53
N ARG A 116 12.56 0.45 -11.94
CA ARG A 116 13.21 1.76 -12.19
C ARG A 116 12.61 2.50 -13.38
N SER A 117 12.22 1.77 -14.42
CA SER A 117 11.66 2.32 -15.65
C SER A 117 10.13 2.39 -15.64
N ALA A 118 9.48 2.14 -14.51
CA ALA A 118 8.03 2.07 -14.40
C ALA A 118 7.37 3.39 -14.86
N ASP A 119 6.67 3.35 -16.00
CA ASP A 119 5.85 4.45 -16.50
C ASP A 119 4.39 4.20 -16.11
N LEU A 120 4.06 4.50 -14.86
CA LEU A 120 2.70 4.45 -14.32
C LEU A 120 2.13 5.86 -14.22
N ARG A 121 0.87 6.02 -14.61
CA ARG A 121 0.13 7.29 -14.55
C ARG A 121 -1.23 7.06 -13.91
N PRO A 122 -1.26 6.76 -12.61
CA PRO A 122 -2.47 6.30 -11.92
C PRO A 122 -3.59 7.32 -11.95
N ALA A 123 -3.28 8.61 -11.87
CA ALA A 123 -4.28 9.67 -11.98
C ALA A 123 -5.01 9.68 -13.33
N GLN A 124 -4.34 9.20 -14.38
CA GLN A 124 -4.87 9.11 -15.74
C GLN A 124 -5.46 7.72 -16.07
N GLY A 125 -5.45 6.79 -15.11
CA GLY A 125 -6.01 5.46 -15.26
C GLY A 125 -5.01 4.36 -15.61
N LEU A 126 -3.74 4.68 -15.84
CA LEU A 126 -2.67 3.71 -16.03
C LEU A 126 -1.99 3.45 -14.68
N GLY A 127 -2.70 2.79 -13.76
CA GLY A 127 -2.24 2.55 -12.39
C GLY A 127 -1.40 1.29 -12.23
N TRP A 128 -1.45 0.36 -13.19
CA TRP A 128 -0.70 -0.89 -13.14
C TRP A 128 -0.35 -1.42 -14.54
N ARG A 129 0.62 -2.33 -14.60
CA ARG A 129 1.07 -3.04 -15.81
C ARG A 129 1.55 -4.44 -15.46
N VAL A 130 1.43 -5.35 -16.42
CA VAL A 130 2.01 -6.69 -16.34
C VAL A 130 3.14 -6.80 -17.35
N HIS A 131 4.29 -7.26 -16.90
CA HIS A 131 5.40 -7.67 -17.74
C HIS A 131 5.61 -9.18 -17.58
N THR A 132 5.92 -9.86 -18.65
CA THR A 132 6.22 -11.28 -18.61
C THR A 132 7.36 -11.64 -19.53
N THR A 133 8.12 -12.65 -19.16
CA THR A 133 9.16 -13.25 -20.00
C THR A 133 9.28 -14.73 -19.68
N THR A 134 10.07 -15.46 -20.48
CA THR A 134 10.48 -16.82 -20.20
C THR A 134 11.97 -16.90 -19.93
N THR A 135 12.39 -17.82 -19.09
CA THR A 135 13.82 -18.06 -18.87
C THR A 135 14.38 -19.11 -19.82
N THR A 136 15.72 -19.20 -19.88
CA THR A 136 16.42 -20.23 -20.65
C THR A 136 16.09 -21.63 -20.19
N ARG A 137 15.65 -21.80 -18.92
CA ARG A 137 15.21 -23.08 -18.36
C ARG A 137 13.70 -23.35 -18.56
N GLY A 138 12.99 -22.50 -19.32
CA GLY A 138 11.58 -22.68 -19.63
C GLY A 138 10.62 -22.19 -18.53
N ARG A 139 11.10 -21.58 -17.46
CA ARG A 139 10.24 -20.98 -16.43
C ARG A 139 9.58 -19.72 -16.94
N ARG A 140 8.37 -19.44 -16.48
CA ARG A 140 7.67 -18.19 -16.75
C ARG A 140 7.91 -17.19 -15.61
N VAL A 141 8.32 -15.97 -15.97
CA VAL A 141 8.43 -14.86 -15.01
C VAL A 141 7.31 -13.86 -15.30
N VAL A 142 6.56 -13.51 -14.28
CA VAL A 142 5.47 -12.52 -14.36
C VAL A 142 5.73 -11.43 -13.34
N VAL A 143 5.75 -10.19 -13.79
CA VAL A 143 5.91 -9.01 -12.94
C VAL A 143 4.68 -8.14 -13.05
N LEU A 144 4.01 -7.91 -11.93
CA LEU A 144 2.97 -6.90 -11.79
C LEU A 144 3.59 -5.65 -11.17
N LEU A 145 3.57 -4.56 -11.92
CA LEU A 145 3.91 -3.22 -11.44
C LEU A 145 2.65 -2.41 -11.20
N LEU A 146 2.54 -1.78 -10.06
CA LEU A 146 1.41 -0.90 -9.75
C LEU A 146 1.84 0.29 -8.88
N SER A 147 1.06 1.38 -8.96
CA SER A 147 1.28 2.55 -8.13
C SER A 147 0.62 2.36 -6.76
N HIS A 148 1.34 2.69 -5.68
CA HIS A 148 0.78 2.69 -4.33
C HIS A 148 -0.41 3.65 -4.17
N LEU A 149 -0.54 4.66 -5.05
CA LEU A 149 -1.70 5.54 -5.08
C LEU A 149 -3.01 4.77 -5.27
N ILE A 150 -3.03 3.71 -6.11
CA ILE A 150 -4.26 2.98 -6.42
C ILE A 150 -4.62 1.90 -5.42
N ALA A 151 -3.65 1.38 -4.65
CA ALA A 151 -3.91 0.33 -3.67
C ALA A 151 -2.75 0.19 -2.68
N ASP A 152 -3.07 -0.11 -1.43
CA ASP A 152 -2.11 -0.64 -0.45
C ASP A 152 -2.01 -2.17 -0.54
N GLY A 153 -1.11 -2.75 0.25
CA GLY A 153 -0.82 -4.18 0.21
C GLY A 153 -2.08 -5.06 0.38
N GLU A 154 -2.98 -4.72 1.29
CA GLU A 154 -4.22 -5.48 1.48
C GLU A 154 -5.18 -5.33 0.31
N ALA A 155 -5.36 -4.12 -0.21
CA ALA A 155 -6.21 -3.90 -1.39
C ALA A 155 -5.67 -4.63 -2.62
N ILE A 156 -4.35 -4.69 -2.78
CA ILE A 156 -3.72 -5.46 -3.85
C ILE A 156 -4.02 -6.95 -3.70
N MET A 157 -3.76 -7.53 -2.52
CA MET A 157 -3.98 -8.95 -2.29
C MET A 157 -5.44 -9.34 -2.48
N ARG A 158 -6.38 -8.53 -1.99
CA ARG A 158 -7.82 -8.74 -2.23
C ARG A 158 -8.16 -8.72 -3.72
N ALA A 159 -7.61 -7.78 -4.47
CA ALA A 159 -7.86 -7.69 -5.90
C ALA A 159 -7.25 -8.86 -6.69
N LEU A 160 -6.07 -9.34 -6.27
CA LEU A 160 -5.43 -10.51 -6.88
C LEU A 160 -6.25 -11.79 -6.65
N VAL A 161 -6.76 -11.99 -5.44
CA VAL A 161 -7.62 -13.14 -5.10
C VAL A 161 -8.93 -13.05 -5.85
N ALA A 162 -9.64 -11.91 -5.81
CA ALA A 162 -10.89 -11.71 -6.54
C ALA A 162 -10.75 -11.99 -8.04
N ALA A 163 -9.62 -11.53 -8.65
CA ALA A 163 -9.35 -11.80 -10.07
C ALA A 163 -9.12 -13.30 -10.36
N ALA A 164 -8.49 -14.02 -9.42
CA ALA A 164 -8.29 -15.47 -9.56
C ALA A 164 -9.62 -16.23 -9.44
N ASP A 165 -10.52 -15.76 -8.58
CA ASP A 165 -11.86 -16.36 -8.36
C ASP A 165 -12.88 -15.90 -9.43
N GLY A 166 -12.48 -15.03 -10.37
CA GLY A 166 -13.37 -14.49 -11.39
C GLY A 166 -14.40 -13.48 -10.87
N GLU A 167 -14.17 -12.96 -9.65
CA GLU A 167 -15.02 -11.95 -9.05
C GLU A 167 -14.76 -10.57 -9.66
N THR A 168 -15.83 -9.82 -9.89
CA THR A 168 -15.75 -8.46 -10.44
C THR A 168 -16.27 -7.45 -9.42
N THR A 169 -15.52 -6.39 -9.20
CA THR A 169 -15.95 -5.27 -8.37
C THR A 169 -15.76 -3.97 -9.16
N ALA A 170 -16.79 -3.61 -9.92
CA ALA A 170 -16.73 -2.41 -10.76
C ALA A 170 -16.84 -1.13 -9.94
N LEU A 171 -15.96 -0.19 -10.22
CA LEU A 171 -16.11 1.19 -9.78
C LEU A 171 -17.13 1.92 -10.66
N ALA A 172 -17.62 3.07 -10.18
CA ALA A 172 -18.52 3.90 -10.95
C ALA A 172 -17.88 4.30 -12.29
N ASP A 173 -18.68 4.27 -13.37
CA ASP A 173 -18.25 4.78 -14.66
C ASP A 173 -17.94 6.28 -14.57
N PRO A 174 -16.88 6.77 -15.23
CA PRO A 174 -16.52 8.19 -15.24
C PRO A 174 -17.65 9.14 -15.68
N ASP A 175 -18.57 8.69 -16.51
CA ASP A 175 -19.67 9.51 -16.99
C ASP A 175 -20.81 9.58 -15.96
N THR A 176 -21.09 8.52 -15.23
CA THR A 176 -22.08 8.56 -14.12
C THR A 176 -21.63 9.49 -13.00
N ALA A 177 -20.33 9.67 -12.82
CA ALA A 177 -19.77 10.66 -11.89
C ALA A 177 -20.03 12.13 -12.32
N ARG A 178 -20.67 12.38 -13.46
CA ARG A 178 -20.94 13.73 -14.01
C ARG A 178 -22.38 14.20 -13.83
N GLY A 179 -23.29 13.36 -13.39
CA GLY A 179 -24.71 13.68 -13.25
C GLY A 179 -25.02 14.69 -12.12
N ALA A 180 -26.27 15.21 -12.11
CA ALA A 180 -26.73 16.17 -11.11
C ALA A 180 -26.59 15.67 -9.66
N ARG A 181 -26.82 14.36 -9.44
CA ARG A 181 -26.62 13.71 -8.15
C ARG A 181 -25.16 13.81 -7.68
N ALA A 182 -24.21 13.51 -8.58
CA ALA A 182 -22.80 13.60 -8.29
C ALA A 182 -22.38 15.04 -7.98
N LEU A 183 -22.97 16.03 -8.65
CA LEU A 183 -22.76 17.45 -8.39
C LEU A 183 -23.21 17.84 -6.99
N ALA A 184 -24.41 17.41 -6.59
CA ALA A 184 -24.95 17.68 -5.25
C ALA A 184 -24.10 17.01 -4.14
N GLU A 185 -23.60 15.80 -4.40
CA GLU A 185 -22.69 15.10 -3.49
C GLU A 185 -21.33 15.80 -3.39
N ASP A 186 -20.81 16.36 -4.49
CA ASP A 186 -19.56 17.13 -4.49
C ASP A 186 -19.72 18.44 -3.71
N ALA A 187 -20.85 19.13 -3.86
CA ALA A 187 -21.15 20.34 -3.08
C ALA A 187 -21.21 20.03 -1.55
N ARG A 188 -21.85 18.93 -1.19
CA ARG A 188 -21.91 18.49 0.22
C ARG A 188 -20.54 18.08 0.75
N ASP A 189 -19.73 17.40 -0.06
CA ASP A 189 -18.35 17.04 0.33
C ASP A 189 -17.50 18.28 0.50
N SER A 190 -17.55 19.23 -0.45
CA SER A 190 -16.85 20.52 -0.36
C SER A 190 -17.18 21.25 0.95
N ALA A 191 -18.47 21.35 1.29
CA ALA A 191 -18.91 21.97 2.54
C ALA A 191 -18.38 21.24 3.80
N ARG A 192 -18.30 19.89 3.75
CA ARG A 192 -17.71 19.09 4.83
C ARG A 192 -16.22 19.35 4.97
N GLN A 193 -15.48 19.38 3.86
CA GLN A 193 -14.05 19.62 3.84
C GLN A 193 -13.70 21.03 4.36
N ILE A 194 -14.44 22.05 3.94
CA ILE A 194 -14.25 23.42 4.43
C ILE A 194 -14.49 23.50 5.96
N ARG A 195 -15.56 22.87 6.45
CA ARG A 195 -15.82 22.84 7.90
C ARG A 195 -14.73 22.07 8.66
N SER A 196 -14.21 20.98 8.10
CA SER A 196 -13.11 20.22 8.70
C SER A 196 -11.84 21.04 8.74
N ALA A 197 -11.47 21.69 7.64
CA ALA A 197 -10.31 22.57 7.58
C ALA A 197 -10.40 23.72 8.58
N ALA A 198 -11.58 24.37 8.69
CA ALA A 198 -11.80 25.43 9.68
C ALA A 198 -11.63 24.93 11.12
N ARG A 199 -12.08 23.70 11.43
CA ARG A 199 -11.85 23.08 12.76
C ARG A 199 -10.37 22.82 13.01
N SER A 200 -9.67 22.28 12.03
CA SER A 200 -8.21 22.02 12.13
C SER A 200 -7.42 23.31 12.34
N VAL A 201 -7.71 24.37 11.57
CA VAL A 201 -7.06 25.68 11.74
C VAL A 201 -7.31 26.23 13.15
N ARG A 202 -8.55 26.12 13.64
CA ARG A 202 -8.86 26.56 15.02
C ARG A 202 -8.14 25.72 16.09
N ALA A 203 -7.95 24.43 15.86
CA ALA A 203 -7.21 23.56 16.77
C ALA A 203 -5.72 23.94 16.79
N VAL A 204 -5.10 24.10 15.61
CA VAL A 204 -3.70 24.55 15.50
C VAL A 204 -3.49 25.93 16.12
N ALA A 205 -4.44 26.86 15.91
CA ALA A 205 -4.36 28.19 16.50
C ALA A 205 -4.47 28.15 18.06
N ARG A 206 -5.30 27.25 18.60
CA ARG A 206 -5.39 27.02 20.06
C ARG A 206 -4.08 26.45 20.61
N ASP A 207 -3.57 25.41 19.96
CA ASP A 207 -2.30 24.79 20.36
C ASP A 207 -1.13 25.78 20.31
N ALA A 208 -1.04 26.57 19.23
CA ALA A 208 -0.03 27.61 19.11
C ALA A 208 -0.13 28.69 20.22
N ARG A 209 -1.38 29.06 20.60
CA ARG A 209 -1.59 29.99 21.73
C ARG A 209 -1.17 29.36 23.06
N GLN A 210 -1.51 28.09 23.25
CA GLN A 210 -1.14 27.33 24.45
C GLN A 210 0.39 27.23 24.60
N ARG A 211 1.10 26.83 23.53
CA ARG A 211 2.57 26.76 23.52
C ARG A 211 3.23 28.12 23.78
N ARG A 212 2.64 29.21 23.25
CA ARG A 212 3.13 30.58 23.53
C ARG A 212 2.97 30.95 25.01
N ARG A 213 1.84 30.52 25.62
CA ARG A 213 1.58 30.74 27.05
C ARG A 213 2.56 29.95 27.91
N GLU A 214 2.74 28.66 27.63
CA GLU A 214 3.69 27.78 28.33
C GLU A 214 5.14 28.29 28.24
N ARG A 215 5.54 28.82 27.07
CA ARG A 215 6.85 29.48 26.91
C ARG A 215 6.98 30.74 27.77
N ARG A 216 5.92 31.53 27.91
CA ARG A 216 5.95 32.73 28.74
C ARG A 216 6.00 32.41 30.24
N GLU A 217 5.34 31.31 30.62
CA GLU A 217 5.26 30.81 31.99
C GLU A 217 6.50 29.96 32.38
N GLY A 218 7.42 29.71 31.45
CA GLY A 218 8.62 28.88 31.66
C GLY A 218 8.35 27.41 31.82
N THR A 219 7.11 26.94 31.52
CA THR A 219 6.68 25.57 31.68
C THR A 219 6.81 24.74 30.38
N ALA A 220 7.26 25.38 29.27
CA ALA A 220 7.43 24.68 28.00
C ALA A 220 8.56 23.63 28.12
N PRO A 221 8.33 22.39 27.65
CA PRO A 221 9.38 21.40 27.61
C PRO A 221 10.56 21.90 26.74
N VAL A 222 11.77 21.79 27.27
CA VAL A 222 12.98 22.11 26.53
C VAL A 222 13.12 21.09 25.42
N VAL A 223 12.75 21.47 24.20
CA VAL A 223 13.06 20.67 23.01
C VAL A 223 14.54 20.86 22.75
N PRO A 224 15.38 19.82 22.81
CA PRO A 224 16.79 19.94 22.46
C PRO A 224 16.90 20.53 21.06
N ASN A 225 17.64 21.61 20.94
CA ASN A 225 17.91 22.25 19.66
C ASN A 225 18.85 21.34 18.86
N ARG A 226 18.28 20.33 18.21
CA ARG A 226 19.04 19.44 17.33
C ARG A 226 19.42 20.28 16.12
N PRO A 227 20.70 20.46 15.81
CA PRO A 227 21.09 21.17 14.60
C PRO A 227 20.40 20.50 13.41
N PRO A 228 19.91 21.28 12.43
CA PRO A 228 19.35 20.71 11.23
C PRO A 228 20.39 19.75 10.64
N SER A 229 19.99 18.49 10.44
CA SER A 229 20.83 17.56 9.70
C SER A 229 21.16 18.21 8.36
N PRO A 230 22.42 18.20 7.91
CA PRO A 230 22.74 18.68 6.58
C PRO A 230 21.81 17.98 5.58
N PRO A 231 21.28 18.69 4.57
CA PRO A 231 20.47 18.05 3.56
C PRO A 231 21.27 16.86 3.01
N PRO A 232 20.65 15.69 2.85
CA PRO A 232 21.36 14.58 2.26
C PRO A 232 21.89 15.05 0.92
N THR A 233 23.19 14.90 0.71
CA THR A 233 23.79 15.05 -0.62
C THR A 233 23.14 14.00 -1.49
N TYR A 234 22.19 14.42 -2.30
CA TYR A 234 21.56 13.57 -3.28
C TYR A 234 22.57 13.25 -4.36
N ASP A 235 23.32 12.19 -4.15
CA ASP A 235 23.75 11.37 -5.27
C ASP A 235 22.49 10.71 -5.84
N PRO A 236 22.27 10.69 -7.18
CA PRO A 236 21.07 10.11 -7.74
C PRO A 236 20.92 8.69 -7.19
N TYR A 237 19.95 8.52 -6.31
CA TYR A 237 19.77 7.33 -5.48
C TYR A 237 19.61 6.12 -6.40
N ARG A 238 20.64 5.35 -6.49
CA ARG A 238 20.57 4.02 -7.07
C ARG A 238 20.07 3.06 -6.00
N ALA A 239 18.75 2.89 -5.96
CA ALA A 239 18.20 1.82 -5.16
C ALA A 239 18.88 0.51 -5.58
N THR A 240 19.47 -0.21 -4.65
CA THR A 240 20.03 -1.53 -4.88
C THR A 240 19.01 -2.53 -4.40
N LEU A 241 18.57 -3.42 -5.29
CA LEU A 241 17.66 -4.51 -4.97
C LEU A 241 18.49 -5.76 -4.72
N ALA A 242 18.23 -6.44 -3.60
CA ALA A 242 18.67 -7.80 -3.36
C ALA A 242 17.45 -8.66 -3.05
N ILE A 243 17.36 -9.81 -3.68
CA ILE A 243 16.31 -10.80 -3.44
C ILE A 243 16.97 -11.99 -2.74
N VAL A 244 16.39 -12.42 -1.63
CA VAL A 244 16.85 -13.58 -0.86
C VAL A 244 15.66 -14.51 -0.66
N ASP A 245 15.77 -15.72 -1.16
CA ASP A 245 14.81 -16.78 -0.92
C ASP A 245 15.15 -17.53 0.36
N VAL A 246 14.15 -17.71 1.21
CA VAL A 246 14.27 -18.44 2.46
C VAL A 246 13.14 -19.46 2.52
N ASP A 247 13.49 -20.70 2.86
CA ASP A 247 12.50 -21.75 3.08
C ASP A 247 11.52 -21.33 4.19
N ARG A 248 10.24 -21.50 3.91
CA ARG A 248 9.15 -21.05 4.79
C ARG A 248 9.18 -21.75 6.16
N ASP A 249 9.42 -23.05 6.16
CA ASP A 249 9.37 -23.84 7.40
C ASP A 249 10.60 -23.55 8.25
N LEU A 250 11.76 -23.38 7.61
CA LEU A 250 12.98 -22.89 8.25
C LEU A 250 12.76 -21.51 8.88
N TRP A 251 12.14 -20.57 8.14
CA TRP A 251 11.81 -19.24 8.66
C TRP A 251 10.97 -19.28 9.93
N HIS A 252 9.91 -20.07 9.91
CA HIS A 252 9.03 -20.21 11.07
C HIS A 252 9.68 -20.99 12.22
N ALA A 253 10.51 -21.98 11.91
CA ALA A 253 11.26 -22.71 12.93
C ALA A 253 12.25 -21.79 13.67
N GLN A 254 13.01 -20.99 12.93
CA GLN A 254 13.93 -20.02 13.51
C GLN A 254 13.18 -18.96 14.34
N ALA A 255 12.08 -18.41 13.85
CA ALA A 255 11.29 -17.46 14.62
C ALA A 255 10.84 -18.04 15.96
N ARG A 256 10.35 -19.30 15.98
CA ARG A 256 9.94 -19.98 17.22
C ARG A 256 11.12 -20.29 18.14
N GLN A 257 12.24 -20.75 17.58
CA GLN A 257 13.46 -21.06 18.35
C GLN A 257 13.92 -19.85 19.18
N TYR A 258 13.77 -18.63 18.64
CA TYR A 258 14.15 -17.40 19.32
C TYR A 258 12.97 -16.69 20.04
N GLY A 259 11.89 -17.41 20.34
CA GLY A 259 10.76 -16.89 21.12
C GLY A 259 9.82 -15.94 20.39
N GLY A 260 9.98 -15.79 19.06
CA GLY A 260 9.27 -14.83 18.26
C GLY A 260 8.26 -15.41 17.27
N THR A 261 7.86 -14.55 16.36
CA THR A 261 7.01 -14.81 15.19
C THR A 261 7.77 -14.46 13.91
N GLY A 262 7.29 -14.90 12.75
CA GLY A 262 7.89 -14.49 11.46
C GLY A 262 7.99 -12.97 11.31
N ASN A 263 7.03 -12.21 11.83
CA ASN A 263 7.04 -10.75 11.82
C ASN A 263 8.12 -10.14 12.72
N THR A 264 8.30 -10.69 13.92
CA THR A 264 9.36 -10.23 14.85
C THR A 264 10.75 -10.59 14.33
N LEU A 265 10.90 -11.76 13.71
CA LEU A 265 12.14 -12.14 13.03
C LEU A 265 12.48 -11.19 11.89
N PHE A 266 11.49 -10.87 11.03
CA PHE A 266 11.66 -9.88 9.97
C PHE A 266 12.07 -8.51 10.53
N THR A 267 11.39 -8.05 11.57
CA THR A 267 11.69 -6.76 12.22
C THR A 267 13.12 -6.75 12.78
N ALA A 268 13.54 -7.83 13.43
CA ALA A 268 14.90 -7.95 13.96
C ALA A 268 15.96 -7.89 12.87
N LEU A 269 15.74 -8.63 11.77
CA LEU A 269 16.65 -8.64 10.62
C LEU A 269 16.77 -7.25 9.96
N VAL A 270 15.65 -6.56 9.75
CA VAL A 270 15.65 -5.20 9.19
C VAL A 270 16.37 -4.23 10.13
N CYS A 271 16.10 -4.27 11.43
CA CYS A 271 16.80 -3.43 12.41
C CYS A 271 18.30 -3.71 12.43
N GLY A 272 18.69 -4.98 12.39
CA GLY A 272 20.09 -5.40 12.34
C GLY A 272 20.78 -4.94 11.07
N LEU A 273 20.10 -5.04 9.92
CA LEU A 273 20.62 -4.59 8.63
C LEU A 273 20.86 -3.07 8.63
N VAL A 274 19.88 -2.29 9.10
CA VAL A 274 19.99 -0.82 9.17
C VAL A 274 21.14 -0.40 10.08
N ARG A 275 21.31 -1.05 11.26
CA ARG A 275 22.46 -0.76 12.14
C ARG A 275 23.79 -1.09 11.47
N ARG A 276 23.90 -2.24 10.81
CA ARG A 276 25.13 -2.69 10.14
C ARG A 276 25.47 -1.88 8.89
N SER A 277 24.48 -1.23 8.27
CA SER A 277 24.72 -0.35 7.10
C SER A 277 25.43 0.96 7.46
N GLY A 278 25.66 1.25 8.73
CA GLY A 278 26.23 2.52 9.20
C GLY A 278 25.24 3.70 9.17
N TYR A 279 23.95 3.42 8.91
CA TYR A 279 22.93 4.47 8.99
C TYR A 279 22.85 5.01 10.43
N PRO A 280 22.89 6.34 10.62
CA PRO A 280 22.91 6.93 11.95
C PRO A 280 21.56 6.71 12.65
N VAL A 281 21.49 5.68 13.46
CA VAL A 281 20.38 5.41 14.38
C VAL A 281 20.80 5.83 15.78
N GLY A 282 19.88 6.43 16.55
CA GLY A 282 20.12 6.67 17.97
C GLY A 282 19.95 5.37 18.78
N ASP A 283 20.04 5.47 20.12
CA ASP A 283 19.88 4.36 21.05
C ASP A 283 18.58 3.56 20.81
N GLN A 284 17.56 4.22 20.27
CA GLN A 284 16.30 3.60 19.90
C GLN A 284 15.95 3.88 18.44
N MET A 285 15.80 2.80 17.65
CA MET A 285 15.31 2.86 16.29
C MET A 285 13.78 2.96 16.28
N ARG A 286 13.25 3.92 15.52
CA ARG A 286 11.80 3.99 15.28
C ARG A 286 11.44 3.11 14.09
N VAL A 287 10.59 2.13 14.33
CA VAL A 287 10.09 1.20 13.31
C VAL A 287 8.58 1.38 13.18
N SER A 288 8.10 1.58 11.97
CA SER A 288 6.66 1.58 11.68
C SER A 288 6.24 0.22 11.15
N VAL A 289 5.27 -0.38 11.81
CA VAL A 289 4.62 -1.61 11.33
C VAL A 289 3.28 -1.21 10.72
N ALA A 290 3.13 -1.50 9.43
CA ALA A 290 1.89 -1.20 8.73
C ALA A 290 0.74 -2.09 9.23
N VAL A 291 -0.42 -1.48 9.46
CA VAL A 291 -1.65 -2.17 9.86
C VAL A 291 -2.81 -1.72 9.00
N SER A 292 -3.71 -2.64 8.72
CA SER A 292 -4.93 -2.29 8.00
C SER A 292 -5.92 -1.57 8.93
N LYS A 293 -6.52 -0.51 8.40
CA LYS A 293 -7.64 0.24 9.01
C LYS A 293 -8.96 -0.04 8.30
N ARG A 294 -9.06 -1.13 7.55
CA ARG A 294 -10.30 -1.50 6.87
C ARG A 294 -11.32 -2.04 7.84
N GLY A 295 -12.56 -1.55 7.70
CA GLY A 295 -13.70 -1.95 8.53
C GLY A 295 -14.31 -3.31 8.16
N GLY A 296 -13.86 -3.94 7.07
CA GLY A 296 -14.40 -5.21 6.60
C GLY A 296 -14.23 -5.40 5.08
N PRO A 297 -14.86 -6.46 4.51
CA PRO A 297 -14.78 -6.77 3.08
C PRO A 297 -15.29 -5.64 2.18
N GLU A 298 -16.33 -4.93 2.63
CA GLU A 298 -16.97 -3.83 1.90
C GLU A 298 -16.14 -2.54 1.87
N ASP A 299 -14.99 -2.51 2.54
CA ASP A 299 -14.13 -1.34 2.54
C ASP A 299 -13.23 -1.33 1.31
N LEU A 300 -13.67 -0.61 0.28
CA LEU A 300 -13.05 -0.52 -1.03
C LEU A 300 -12.04 0.65 -1.18
N ARG A 301 -11.62 1.27 -0.08
CA ARG A 301 -10.62 2.34 -0.12
C ARG A 301 -9.34 1.85 -0.81
N ALA A 302 -8.67 2.74 -1.56
CA ALA A 302 -7.39 2.43 -2.18
C ALA A 302 -6.32 2.21 -1.11
N ASN A 303 -6.17 3.18 -0.24
CA ASN A 303 -5.26 3.13 0.89
C ASN A 303 -6.03 3.28 2.21
N ALA A 304 -5.95 2.27 3.04
CA ALA A 304 -6.54 2.23 4.37
C ALA A 304 -5.55 1.63 5.39
N SER A 305 -4.27 1.89 5.17
CA SER A 305 -3.21 1.48 6.10
C SER A 305 -2.94 2.57 7.11
N GLY A 306 -2.60 2.16 8.33
CA GLY A 306 -2.02 2.99 9.37
C GLY A 306 -0.67 2.43 9.78
N GLY A 307 -0.02 3.06 10.74
CA GLY A 307 1.26 2.62 11.28
C GLY A 307 1.20 2.45 12.78
N ILE A 308 1.77 1.37 13.29
CA ILE A 308 2.08 1.19 14.69
C ILE A 308 3.57 1.44 14.86
N TRP A 309 3.93 2.32 15.80
CA TRP A 309 5.30 2.70 16.01
C TRP A 309 5.93 1.89 17.14
N LEU A 310 7.03 1.22 16.83
CA LEU A 310 7.89 0.56 17.81
C LEU A 310 9.14 1.43 18.05
N ARG A 311 9.63 1.42 19.28
CA ARG A 311 10.94 1.96 19.65
C ARG A 311 11.84 0.78 20.01
N VAL A 312 12.68 0.40 19.08
CA VAL A 312 13.54 -0.78 19.21
C VAL A 312 14.93 -0.33 19.67
N GLY A 313 15.24 -0.66 20.94
CA GLY A 313 16.56 -0.45 21.51
C GLY A 313 17.62 -1.39 20.93
N GLU A 314 18.88 -1.23 21.35
CA GLU A 314 19.88 -2.26 21.09
C GLU A 314 19.55 -3.53 21.90
N PRO A 315 19.71 -4.71 21.31
CA PRO A 315 19.55 -5.94 22.07
C PRO A 315 20.65 -6.02 23.14
N GLN A 316 20.23 -6.12 24.40
CA GLN A 316 21.19 -6.07 25.54
C GLN A 316 21.96 -7.38 25.74
N GLU A 317 21.43 -8.53 25.33
CA GLU A 317 22.03 -9.84 25.66
C GLU A 317 22.20 -10.78 24.45
N SER A 318 21.37 -10.68 23.44
CA SER A 318 21.52 -11.44 22.19
C SER A 318 20.75 -10.80 21.04
N PRO A 319 21.37 -10.68 19.85
CA PRO A 319 20.64 -10.24 18.65
C PRO A 319 19.48 -11.15 18.26
N ALA A 320 19.42 -12.31 18.89
CA ALA A 320 18.49 -13.38 18.57
C ALA A 320 17.28 -13.47 19.52
N ASP A 321 17.21 -12.66 20.59
CA ASP A 321 16.04 -12.68 21.47
C ASP A 321 14.88 -11.90 20.86
N LEU A 322 13.95 -12.63 20.26
CA LEU A 322 12.75 -12.08 19.65
C LEU A 322 11.60 -11.86 20.65
N ASP A 323 11.68 -12.40 21.87
CA ASP A 323 10.61 -12.24 22.86
C ASP A 323 10.47 -10.77 23.28
N TYR A 324 11.58 -10.05 23.39
CA TYR A 324 11.57 -8.60 23.60
C TYR A 324 10.77 -7.86 22.52
N LEU A 325 11.06 -8.11 21.23
CA LEU A 325 10.33 -7.49 20.11
C LEU A 325 8.86 -7.90 20.06
N ARG A 326 8.58 -9.15 20.44
CA ARG A 326 7.21 -9.66 20.55
C ARG A 326 6.45 -8.95 21.67
N GLY A 327 7.10 -8.67 22.80
CA GLY A 327 6.56 -7.89 23.90
C GLY A 327 6.22 -6.46 23.48
N LEU A 328 7.18 -5.76 22.85
CA LEU A 328 6.98 -4.41 22.32
C LEU A 328 5.84 -4.37 21.30
N SER A 329 5.79 -5.33 20.38
CA SER A 329 4.74 -5.41 19.38
C SER A 329 3.37 -5.55 20.03
N ARG A 330 3.21 -6.51 20.97
CA ARG A 330 1.94 -6.71 21.69
C ARG A 330 1.48 -5.46 22.42
N GLN A 331 2.39 -4.78 23.10
CA GLN A 331 2.07 -3.53 23.80
C GLN A 331 1.59 -2.44 22.83
N ALA A 332 2.32 -2.23 21.74
CA ALA A 332 1.98 -1.21 20.75
C ALA A 332 0.65 -1.51 20.04
N PHE A 333 0.38 -2.78 19.69
CA PHE A 333 -0.91 -3.20 19.15
C PHE A 333 -2.06 -3.01 20.14
N ALA A 334 -1.85 -3.33 21.42
CA ALA A 334 -2.86 -3.15 22.46
C ALA A 334 -3.18 -1.66 22.70
N GLU A 335 -2.18 -0.78 22.62
CA GLU A 335 -2.36 0.65 22.74
C GLU A 335 -3.11 1.22 21.53
N TYR A 336 -2.71 0.81 20.33
CA TYR A 336 -3.41 1.17 19.09
C TYR A 336 -4.88 0.73 19.10
N ALA A 337 -5.17 -0.47 19.58
CA ALA A 337 -6.55 -0.95 19.69
C ALA A 337 -7.43 -0.11 20.65
N LYS A 338 -6.82 0.52 21.68
CA LYS A 338 -7.53 1.40 22.63
C LYS A 338 -7.72 2.81 22.09
N THR A 339 -6.75 3.34 21.40
CA THR A 339 -6.71 4.75 20.98
C THR A 339 -7.25 4.96 19.57
N GLY A 340 -7.12 3.96 18.69
CA GLY A 340 -7.48 4.06 17.28
C GLY A 340 -6.68 5.13 16.51
N THR A 341 -5.65 5.70 17.16
CA THR A 341 -4.83 6.79 16.62
C THR A 341 -3.42 6.32 16.32
N ASP A 342 -2.89 6.84 15.23
CA ASP A 342 -1.50 6.70 14.82
C ASP A 342 -0.58 7.55 15.69
#